data_5bbc98bee6d2acc8a2d84dd9ad008923
#
_entry.id   5bbc98bee6d2acc8a2d84dd9ad008923
#
_cell.length_a   1.000
_cell.length_b   1.000
_cell.length_c   1.000
_cell.angle_alpha   90.00
_cell.angle_beta   90.00
_cell.angle_gamma   90.00
#
_symmetry.space_group_name_H-M   'P 1'
#
loop_
_entity.id
_entity.type
_entity.pdbx_description
1 polymer ?
#
loop_
_entity_poly.entity_id
_entity_poly.type
_entity_poly.pdbx_seq_one_letter_code
_entity_poly.pdbx_strand_id
1 'polypeptide(L)'
;MNYAEIKYFDIANGEGVRTSLFVSGCRRGCPGCFNSGAWSFLAGKPFTQEVEDKIIESLDHPFCEGLTILGGEPMEPENQEGLVGFVERVRERFPREVRPDGSPEKTIWCFTGDTLDELMPDGKHYTAVTERLLGCIDILVDGPFVQDLYDISLRFRGSSNQRLIDLNATRAAAAERGCSLAKAVKLWQDEQVYATHSM
;
A
#
# COMPACT_ATOMS: atom_id res chain seq x y z
N MET A 1 -16.25 5.07 -4.23
CA MET A 1 -15.72 5.03 -2.86
C MET A 1 -15.54 6.43 -2.28
N ASN A 2 -15.28 6.56 -0.97
CA ASN A 2 -14.89 7.82 -0.34
C ASN A 2 -13.43 7.75 0.13
N TYR A 3 -12.84 8.91 0.39
CA TYR A 3 -11.54 9.04 1.05
C TYR A 3 -11.65 9.95 2.28
N ALA A 4 -10.93 9.60 3.33
CA ALA A 4 -10.91 10.37 4.58
C ALA A 4 -9.98 11.59 4.49
N GLU A 5 -8.77 11.40 3.93
CA GLU A 5 -7.74 12.42 3.83
C GLU A 5 -6.80 12.16 2.64
N ILE A 6 -6.19 13.22 2.12
CA ILE A 6 -5.03 13.14 1.23
C ILE A 6 -3.94 14.02 1.83
N LYS A 7 -2.74 13.43 2.04
CA LYS A 7 -1.55 14.18 2.46
C LYS A 7 -0.59 14.28 1.29
N TYR A 8 -0.46 15.48 0.76
CA TYR A 8 0.53 15.76 -0.25
C TYR A 8 1.91 15.94 0.40
N PHE A 9 2.93 15.33 -0.22
CA PHE A 9 4.32 15.43 0.25
C PHE A 9 4.53 14.95 1.70
N ASP A 10 3.89 13.85 2.01
CA ASP A 10 3.99 13.13 3.28
C ASP A 10 5.29 12.32 3.35
N ILE A 11 5.90 12.26 4.55
CA ILE A 11 7.15 11.53 4.80
C ILE A 11 6.97 10.36 5.80
N ALA A 12 5.74 10.14 6.27
CA ALA A 12 5.48 9.17 7.34
C ALA A 12 5.04 7.79 6.82
N ASN A 13 4.48 7.72 5.62
CA ASN A 13 3.78 6.53 5.13
C ASN A 13 4.50 5.87 3.95
N GLY A 14 5.73 5.49 4.14
CA GLY A 14 6.59 4.86 3.15
C GLY A 14 7.90 5.62 2.94
N GLU A 15 8.78 5.08 2.11
CA GLU A 15 10.09 5.66 1.87
C GLU A 15 10.01 6.94 1.01
N GLY A 16 10.79 7.95 1.41
CA GLY A 16 10.85 9.24 0.72
C GLY A 16 9.61 10.12 0.90
N VAL A 17 9.51 11.16 0.08
CA VAL A 17 8.36 12.07 0.04
C VAL A 17 7.28 11.50 -0.86
N ARG A 18 6.04 11.39 -0.37
CA ARG A 18 4.97 10.67 -1.07
C ARG A 18 3.65 11.45 -1.03
N THR A 19 2.74 11.15 -1.94
CA THR A 19 1.34 11.51 -1.75
C THR A 19 0.63 10.32 -1.11
N SER A 20 0.01 10.54 0.05
CA SER A 20 -0.68 9.51 0.82
C SER A 20 -2.20 9.68 0.71
N LEU A 21 -2.87 8.67 0.15
CA LEU A 21 -4.33 8.60 0.03
C LEU A 21 -4.89 7.71 1.14
N PHE A 22 -5.65 8.31 2.05
CA PHE A 22 -6.36 7.60 3.11
C PHE A 22 -7.79 7.30 2.66
N VAL A 23 -8.07 6.08 2.25
CA VAL A 23 -9.42 5.64 1.86
C VAL A 23 -10.35 5.55 3.07
N SER A 24 -11.67 5.61 2.84
CA SER A 24 -12.70 5.38 3.84
C SER A 24 -13.33 4.01 3.66
N GLY A 25 -13.76 3.41 4.78
CA GLY A 25 -14.35 2.08 4.84
C GLY A 25 -13.36 1.03 5.33
N CYS A 26 -13.70 0.40 6.45
CA CYS A 26 -12.95 -0.71 7.04
C CYS A 26 -13.87 -1.49 7.99
N ARG A 27 -14.03 -2.78 7.77
CA ARG A 27 -14.83 -3.66 8.63
C ARG A 27 -14.03 -4.37 9.73
N ARG A 28 -12.71 -4.14 9.79
CA ARG A 28 -11.82 -4.83 10.73
C ARG A 28 -12.03 -4.42 12.18
N GLY A 29 -12.21 -3.13 12.46
CA GLY A 29 -12.44 -2.63 13.82
C GLY A 29 -11.29 -2.92 14.79
N CYS A 30 -10.03 -2.86 14.36
CA CYS A 30 -8.87 -3.21 15.17
C CYS A 30 -8.82 -2.40 16.46
N PRO A 31 -8.65 -3.01 17.66
CA PRO A 31 -8.41 -2.29 18.90
C PRO A 31 -7.18 -1.38 18.77
N GLY A 32 -7.29 -0.12 19.24
CA GLY A 32 -6.21 0.84 19.17
C GLY A 32 -5.89 1.40 17.76
N CYS A 33 -6.74 1.15 16.77
CA CYS A 33 -6.57 1.70 15.43
C CYS A 33 -6.42 3.23 15.47
N PHE A 34 -5.31 3.75 14.95
CA PHE A 34 -5.04 5.20 14.92
C PHE A 34 -5.97 5.95 13.96
N ASN A 35 -6.61 5.26 13.01
CA ASN A 35 -7.47 5.85 11.98
C ASN A 35 -8.92 5.38 12.05
N SER A 36 -9.45 5.22 13.27
CA SER A 36 -10.84 4.76 13.50
C SER A 36 -11.90 5.66 12.85
N GLY A 37 -11.58 6.96 12.62
CA GLY A 37 -12.46 7.89 11.91
C GLY A 37 -12.72 7.51 10.44
N ALA A 38 -11.88 6.69 9.84
CA ALA A 38 -12.02 6.22 8.47
C ALA A 38 -12.78 4.88 8.36
N TRP A 39 -13.29 4.29 9.44
CA TRP A 39 -13.99 3.00 9.37
C TRP A 39 -15.29 3.05 8.58
N SER A 40 -16.04 4.17 8.65
CA SER A 40 -17.27 4.31 7.87
C SER A 40 -16.95 4.50 6.39
N PHE A 41 -17.62 3.74 5.52
CA PHE A 41 -17.54 3.92 4.06
C PHE A 41 -18.08 5.27 3.59
N LEU A 42 -18.85 5.96 4.43
CA LEU A 42 -19.41 7.29 4.17
C LEU A 42 -18.54 8.41 4.76
N ALA A 43 -17.45 8.08 5.46
CA ALA A 43 -16.56 9.10 6.02
C ALA A 43 -15.84 9.90 4.90
N GLY A 44 -15.51 11.14 5.22
CA GLY A 44 -14.73 12.00 4.34
C GLY A 44 -15.50 12.50 3.11
N LYS A 45 -14.89 12.40 1.94
CA LYS A 45 -15.38 13.01 0.69
C LYS A 45 -15.41 11.96 -0.44
N PRO A 46 -16.28 12.15 -1.47
CA PRO A 46 -16.28 11.31 -2.66
C PRO A 46 -14.93 11.33 -3.39
N PHE A 47 -14.43 10.15 -3.76
CA PHE A 47 -13.22 9.99 -4.58
C PHE A 47 -13.61 10.14 -6.06
N THR A 48 -13.45 11.34 -6.59
CA THR A 48 -13.86 11.71 -7.94
C THR A 48 -12.68 11.76 -8.89
N GLN A 49 -12.94 11.74 -10.20
CA GLN A 49 -11.93 11.92 -11.24
C GLN A 49 -11.05 13.16 -11.00
N GLU A 50 -11.65 14.28 -10.56
CA GLU A 50 -10.91 15.51 -10.26
C GLU A 50 -9.91 15.30 -9.10
N VAL A 51 -10.27 14.50 -8.11
CA VAL A 51 -9.37 14.16 -6.99
C VAL A 51 -8.23 13.25 -7.47
N GLU A 52 -8.53 12.26 -8.32
CA GLU A 52 -7.53 11.40 -8.94
C GLU A 52 -6.51 12.22 -9.74
N ASP A 53 -6.98 13.17 -10.56
CA ASP A 53 -6.12 14.01 -11.39
C ASP A 53 -5.18 14.88 -10.55
N LYS A 54 -5.66 15.45 -9.44
CA LYS A 54 -4.82 16.21 -8.49
C LYS A 54 -3.76 15.34 -7.81
N ILE A 55 -4.09 14.08 -7.49
CA ILE A 55 -3.09 13.15 -6.96
C ILE A 55 -2.04 12.87 -8.03
N ILE A 56 -2.43 12.51 -9.25
CA ILE A 56 -1.51 12.24 -10.35
C ILE A 56 -0.59 13.45 -10.62
N GLU A 57 -1.14 14.67 -10.63
CA GLU A 57 -0.35 15.90 -10.77
C GLU A 57 0.69 16.05 -9.65
N SER A 58 0.33 15.73 -8.39
CA SER A 58 1.26 15.80 -7.28
C SER A 58 2.44 14.82 -7.40
N LEU A 59 2.24 13.68 -8.08
CA LEU A 59 3.28 12.69 -8.30
C LEU A 59 4.31 13.13 -9.37
N ASP A 60 4.00 14.11 -10.22
CA ASP A 60 4.92 14.62 -11.24
C ASP A 60 6.10 15.41 -10.64
N HIS A 61 6.03 15.82 -9.38
CA HIS A 61 7.14 16.53 -8.74
C HIS A 61 8.38 15.64 -8.63
N PRO A 62 9.59 16.16 -9.01
CA PRO A 62 10.83 15.37 -9.03
C PRO A 62 11.20 14.76 -7.68
N PHE A 63 10.85 15.45 -6.58
CA PHE A 63 11.12 14.99 -5.21
C PHE A 63 10.05 14.04 -4.66
N CYS A 64 8.95 13.83 -5.37
CA CYS A 64 7.92 12.89 -4.93
C CYS A 64 8.29 11.46 -5.33
N GLU A 65 8.46 10.57 -4.36
CA GLU A 65 8.88 9.18 -4.59
C GLU A 65 7.72 8.25 -4.98
N GLY A 66 6.48 8.71 -4.88
CA GLY A 66 5.32 7.96 -5.34
C GLY A 66 4.06 8.11 -4.52
N LEU A 67 3.16 7.14 -4.69
CA LEU A 67 1.85 7.06 -4.06
C LEU A 67 1.86 6.07 -2.90
N THR A 68 1.21 6.43 -1.80
CA THR A 68 0.84 5.47 -0.74
C THR A 68 -0.67 5.42 -0.57
N ILE A 69 -1.23 4.23 -0.54
CA ILE A 69 -2.66 3.97 -0.33
C ILE A 69 -2.82 3.28 1.02
N LEU A 70 -3.60 3.89 1.89
CA LEU A 70 -3.85 3.42 3.25
C LEU A 70 -5.18 4.01 3.76
N GLY A 71 -5.37 4.05 5.08
CA GLY A 71 -6.51 4.74 5.69
C GLY A 71 -7.45 3.80 6.38
N GLY A 72 -8.69 3.60 5.87
CA GLY A 72 -9.58 2.53 6.25
C GLY A 72 -8.97 1.17 5.89
N GLU A 73 -9.53 0.50 4.90
CA GLU A 73 -8.95 -0.74 4.36
C GLU A 73 -9.01 -0.68 2.83
N PRO A 74 -7.87 -0.46 2.15
CA PRO A 74 -7.85 -0.41 0.68
C PRO A 74 -8.31 -1.70 0.01
N MET A 75 -8.16 -2.84 0.68
CA MET A 75 -8.54 -4.16 0.15
C MET A 75 -9.97 -4.58 0.49
N GLU A 76 -10.80 -3.71 1.13
CA GLU A 76 -12.24 -3.94 1.12
C GLU A 76 -12.75 -4.01 -0.33
N PRO A 77 -13.67 -4.94 -0.68
CA PRO A 77 -14.14 -5.11 -2.06
C PRO A 77 -14.55 -3.82 -2.75
N GLU A 78 -15.32 -2.96 -2.05
CA GLU A 78 -15.80 -1.69 -2.59
C GLU A 78 -14.67 -0.69 -2.83
N ASN A 79 -13.62 -0.74 -2.02
CA ASN A 79 -12.44 0.12 -2.19
C ASN A 79 -11.55 -0.38 -3.32
N GLN A 80 -11.37 -1.69 -3.47
CA GLN A 80 -10.64 -2.27 -4.60
C GLN A 80 -11.27 -1.86 -5.93
N GLU A 81 -12.60 -1.99 -6.06
CA GLU A 81 -13.34 -1.56 -7.27
C GLU A 81 -13.17 -0.07 -7.56
N GLY A 82 -13.18 0.76 -6.49
CA GLY A 82 -13.00 2.20 -6.63
C GLY A 82 -11.57 2.64 -6.88
N LEU A 83 -10.58 1.83 -6.54
CA LEU A 83 -9.15 2.15 -6.66
C LEU A 83 -8.51 1.64 -7.95
N VAL A 84 -8.95 0.49 -8.47
CA VAL A 84 -8.22 -0.22 -9.52
C VAL A 84 -7.97 0.66 -10.75
N GLY A 85 -8.99 1.34 -11.25
CA GLY A 85 -8.86 2.23 -12.42
C GLY A 85 -7.92 3.42 -12.16
N PHE A 86 -7.98 4.02 -10.98
CA PHE A 86 -7.09 5.08 -10.58
C PHE A 86 -5.63 4.61 -10.52
N VAL A 87 -5.38 3.48 -9.87
CA VAL A 87 -4.01 2.96 -9.70
C VAL A 87 -3.41 2.53 -11.03
N GLU A 88 -4.22 1.98 -11.95
CA GLU A 88 -3.80 1.70 -13.33
C GLU A 88 -3.41 2.99 -14.08
N ARG A 89 -4.18 4.07 -13.96
CA ARG A 89 -3.83 5.39 -14.53
C ARG A 89 -2.52 5.93 -13.95
N VAL A 90 -2.32 5.79 -12.64
CA VAL A 90 -1.04 6.16 -12.01
C VAL A 90 0.11 5.35 -12.61
N ARG A 91 -0.07 4.05 -12.78
CA ARG A 91 0.96 3.17 -13.34
C ARG A 91 1.21 3.40 -14.84
N GLU A 92 0.20 3.76 -15.59
CA GLU A 92 0.32 4.15 -17.00
C GLU A 92 1.10 5.46 -17.14
N ARG A 93 0.83 6.46 -16.28
CA ARG A 93 1.54 7.74 -16.27
C ARG A 93 2.97 7.61 -15.77
N PHE A 94 3.21 6.73 -14.80
CA PHE A 94 4.51 6.47 -14.18
C PHE A 94 4.84 4.96 -14.27
N PRO A 95 5.36 4.49 -15.41
CA PRO A 95 5.81 3.11 -15.56
C PRO A 95 6.88 2.75 -14.51
N ARG A 96 7.13 1.44 -14.33
CA ARG A 96 8.21 0.96 -13.46
C ARG A 96 9.56 1.19 -14.12
N GLU A 97 9.98 2.43 -14.14
CA GLU A 97 11.29 2.83 -14.61
C GLU A 97 12.29 2.81 -13.47
N VAL A 98 13.55 2.66 -13.83
CA VAL A 98 14.66 2.59 -12.87
C VAL A 98 15.57 3.79 -13.14
N ARG A 99 15.88 4.53 -12.09
CA ARG A 99 16.83 5.65 -12.16
C ARG A 99 18.24 5.12 -12.44
N PRO A 100 19.19 6.01 -12.83
CA PRO A 100 20.57 5.60 -13.07
C PRO A 100 21.26 4.94 -11.89
N ASP A 101 20.82 5.20 -10.66
CA ASP A 101 21.32 4.58 -9.42
C ASP A 101 20.68 3.22 -9.11
N GLY A 102 19.76 2.75 -9.95
CA GLY A 102 19.06 1.48 -9.78
C GLY A 102 17.77 1.57 -8.94
N SER A 103 17.43 2.73 -8.37
CA SER A 103 16.18 2.91 -7.61
C SER A 103 14.97 3.07 -8.55
N PRO A 104 13.77 2.61 -8.15
CA PRO A 104 12.55 2.88 -8.92
C PRO A 104 12.22 4.38 -8.92
N GLU A 105 11.75 4.89 -10.05
CA GLU A 105 11.44 6.32 -10.16
C GLU A 105 10.20 6.72 -9.36
N LYS A 106 9.11 5.98 -9.49
CA LYS A 106 7.87 6.19 -8.71
C LYS A 106 7.34 4.85 -8.22
N THR A 107 7.17 4.72 -6.93
CA THR A 107 6.64 3.50 -6.31
C THR A 107 5.22 3.68 -5.81
N ILE A 108 4.43 2.60 -5.86
CA ILE A 108 3.09 2.54 -5.26
C ILE A 108 3.15 1.60 -4.06
N TRP A 109 2.88 2.17 -2.89
CA TRP A 109 2.76 1.43 -1.64
C TRP A 109 1.30 1.24 -1.27
N CYS A 110 0.95 0.12 -0.68
CA CYS A 110 -0.38 -0.13 -0.14
C CYS A 110 -0.29 -0.77 1.22
N PHE A 111 -1.05 -0.24 2.17
CA PHE A 111 -1.19 -0.81 3.52
C PHE A 111 -2.54 -1.51 3.61
N THR A 112 -2.54 -2.73 4.09
CA THR A 112 -3.76 -3.50 4.32
C THR A 112 -3.68 -4.29 5.63
N GLY A 113 -4.80 -4.46 6.28
CA GLY A 113 -4.91 -5.39 7.39
C GLY A 113 -5.09 -6.83 6.94
N ASP A 114 -5.27 -7.11 5.65
CA ASP A 114 -5.26 -8.48 5.12
C ASP A 114 -3.83 -9.00 4.98
N THR A 115 -3.66 -10.30 5.10
CA THR A 115 -2.44 -10.97 4.65
C THR A 115 -2.52 -11.19 3.14
N LEU A 116 -1.36 -11.32 2.49
CA LEU A 116 -1.33 -11.61 1.04
C LEU A 116 -2.09 -12.91 0.70
N ASP A 117 -2.14 -13.88 1.62
CA ASP A 117 -2.92 -15.11 1.44
C ASP A 117 -4.44 -14.83 1.34
N GLU A 118 -4.95 -13.88 2.14
CA GLU A 118 -6.37 -13.48 2.12
C GLU A 118 -6.75 -12.72 0.83
N LEU A 119 -5.76 -12.25 0.07
CA LEU A 119 -5.91 -11.57 -1.21
C LEU A 119 -5.69 -12.49 -2.43
N MET A 120 -5.41 -13.78 -2.23
CA MET A 120 -5.30 -14.76 -3.30
C MET A 120 -6.67 -15.37 -3.64
N PRO A 121 -6.82 -16.05 -4.79
CA PRO A 121 -8.04 -16.81 -5.11
C PRO A 121 -8.47 -17.66 -3.93
N ASP A 122 -9.78 -17.65 -3.63
CA ASP A 122 -10.43 -18.26 -2.44
C ASP A 122 -10.15 -17.52 -1.11
N GLY A 123 -9.37 -16.45 -1.12
CA GLY A 123 -9.16 -15.60 0.06
C GLY A 123 -10.35 -14.69 0.37
N LYS A 124 -10.42 -14.22 1.61
CA LYS A 124 -11.57 -13.49 2.17
C LYS A 124 -11.94 -12.22 1.38
N HIS A 125 -10.95 -11.48 0.92
CA HIS A 125 -11.13 -10.20 0.21
C HIS A 125 -10.70 -10.27 -1.25
N TYR A 126 -10.55 -11.48 -1.80
CA TYR A 126 -10.31 -11.65 -3.23
C TYR A 126 -11.52 -11.22 -4.06
N THR A 127 -11.31 -10.40 -5.05
CA THR A 127 -12.32 -9.91 -6.00
C THR A 127 -11.82 -10.06 -7.44
N ALA A 128 -12.68 -9.80 -8.41
CA ALA A 128 -12.32 -9.84 -9.83
C ALA A 128 -11.24 -8.80 -10.22
N VAL A 129 -10.98 -7.80 -9.37
CA VAL A 129 -10.01 -6.74 -9.65
C VAL A 129 -8.74 -6.84 -8.79
N THR A 130 -8.69 -7.76 -7.82
CA THR A 130 -7.57 -7.87 -6.86
C THR A 130 -6.23 -8.07 -7.55
N GLU A 131 -6.15 -8.98 -8.53
CA GLU A 131 -4.90 -9.24 -9.25
C GLU A 131 -4.41 -8.03 -10.04
N ARG A 132 -5.34 -7.27 -10.66
CA ARG A 132 -5.03 -6.04 -11.38
C ARG A 132 -4.48 -4.98 -10.42
N LEU A 133 -5.15 -4.79 -9.28
CA LEU A 133 -4.73 -3.84 -8.25
C LEU A 133 -3.36 -4.21 -7.68
N LEU A 134 -3.17 -5.46 -7.24
CA LEU A 134 -1.87 -5.95 -6.78
C LEU A 134 -0.79 -5.86 -7.88
N GLY A 135 -1.18 -6.05 -9.15
CA GLY A 135 -0.31 -5.87 -10.30
C GLY A 135 0.32 -4.48 -10.40
N CYS A 136 -0.35 -3.45 -9.91
CA CYS A 136 0.14 -2.06 -9.91
C CYS A 136 0.96 -1.69 -8.69
N ILE A 137 0.82 -2.40 -7.56
CA ILE A 137 1.50 -2.10 -6.29
C ILE A 137 2.93 -2.65 -6.31
N ASP A 138 3.88 -1.90 -5.75
CA ASP A 138 5.28 -2.29 -5.61
C ASP A 138 5.58 -2.85 -4.22
N ILE A 139 5.12 -2.16 -3.16
CA ILE A 139 5.30 -2.59 -1.78
C ILE A 139 3.93 -2.74 -1.11
N LEU A 140 3.69 -3.92 -0.56
CA LEU A 140 2.50 -4.20 0.25
C LEU A 140 2.90 -4.32 1.72
N VAL A 141 2.35 -3.47 2.56
CA VAL A 141 2.41 -3.63 4.02
C VAL A 141 1.17 -4.39 4.42
N ASP A 142 1.34 -5.67 4.73
CA ASP A 142 0.27 -6.62 4.96
C ASP A 142 0.15 -7.08 6.41
N GLY A 143 -1.04 -7.54 6.76
CA GLY A 143 -1.35 -8.10 8.06
C GLY A 143 -2.09 -7.15 9.00
N PRO A 144 -2.94 -7.67 9.90
CA PRO A 144 -3.75 -6.88 10.80
C PRO A 144 -2.89 -6.14 11.82
N PHE A 145 -3.31 -4.91 12.18
CA PHE A 145 -2.73 -4.25 13.34
C PHE A 145 -3.12 -4.99 14.62
N VAL A 146 -2.13 -5.37 15.41
CA VAL A 146 -2.28 -6.04 16.71
C VAL A 146 -1.69 -5.15 17.80
N GLN A 147 -2.54 -4.62 18.68
CA GLN A 147 -2.13 -3.65 19.70
C GLN A 147 -1.06 -4.20 20.65
N ASP A 148 -1.15 -5.46 21.04
CA ASP A 148 -0.19 -6.11 21.95
C ASP A 148 1.21 -6.29 21.30
N LEU A 149 1.30 -6.16 19.97
CA LEU A 149 2.52 -6.23 19.18
C LEU A 149 2.94 -4.84 18.65
N TYR A 150 2.31 -3.77 19.15
CA TYR A 150 2.66 -2.41 18.78
C TYR A 150 4.09 -2.06 19.19
N ASP A 151 4.83 -1.50 18.25
CA ASP A 151 6.19 -1.03 18.50
C ASP A 151 6.48 0.20 17.61
N ILE A 152 6.70 1.35 18.24
CA ILE A 152 6.95 2.62 17.56
C ILE A 152 8.30 2.65 16.83
N SER A 153 9.22 1.75 17.15
CA SER A 153 10.52 1.65 16.48
C SER A 153 10.44 0.97 15.11
N LEU A 154 9.32 0.29 14.82
CA LEU A 154 9.10 -0.38 13.54
C LEU A 154 8.92 0.63 12.41
N ARG A 155 9.71 0.48 11.37
CA ARG A 155 9.62 1.34 10.19
C ARG A 155 8.42 0.96 9.33
N PHE A 156 7.55 1.92 9.00
CA PHE A 156 6.40 1.79 8.11
C PHE A 156 5.36 0.72 8.49
N ARG A 157 5.32 0.26 9.74
CA ARG A 157 4.32 -0.69 10.25
C ARG A 157 4.02 -0.40 11.72
N GLY A 158 2.81 -0.69 12.15
CA GLY A 158 2.38 -0.38 13.51
C GLY A 158 2.59 -1.52 14.50
N SER A 159 2.69 -2.77 14.04
CA SER A 159 2.86 -3.96 14.90
C SER A 159 3.80 -4.98 14.25
N SER A 160 4.53 -5.73 15.07
CA SER A 160 5.64 -6.59 14.61
C SER A 160 5.20 -7.77 13.74
N ASN A 161 3.93 -8.15 13.77
CA ASN A 161 3.36 -9.19 12.90
C ASN A 161 3.14 -8.73 11.45
N GLN A 162 3.13 -7.42 11.19
CA GLN A 162 2.95 -6.90 9.83
C GLN A 162 4.23 -7.09 9.01
N ARG A 163 4.06 -7.33 7.70
CA ARG A 163 5.18 -7.56 6.77
C ARG A 163 5.24 -6.45 5.74
N LEU A 164 6.45 -6.05 5.35
CA LEU A 164 6.70 -5.25 4.17
C LEU A 164 7.11 -6.21 3.04
N ILE A 165 6.24 -6.38 2.06
CA ILE A 165 6.41 -7.32 0.95
C ILE A 165 6.81 -6.54 -0.30
N ASP A 166 7.97 -6.87 -0.88
CA ASP A 166 8.34 -6.44 -2.23
C ASP A 166 7.55 -7.26 -3.25
N LEU A 167 6.49 -6.68 -3.80
CA LEU A 167 5.66 -7.37 -4.78
C LEU A 167 6.35 -7.54 -6.13
N ASN A 168 7.34 -6.72 -6.49
CA ASN A 168 8.10 -6.90 -7.73
C ASN A 168 8.98 -8.15 -7.63
N ALA A 169 9.75 -8.27 -6.55
CA ALA A 169 10.57 -9.45 -6.28
C ALA A 169 9.71 -10.70 -6.05
N THR A 170 8.56 -10.56 -5.39
CA THR A 170 7.60 -11.65 -5.15
C THR A 170 7.02 -12.17 -6.46
N ARG A 171 6.61 -11.30 -7.38
CA ARG A 171 6.12 -11.69 -8.71
C ARG A 171 7.19 -12.43 -9.53
N ALA A 172 8.42 -11.93 -9.53
CA ALA A 172 9.54 -12.60 -10.21
C ALA A 172 9.77 -14.01 -9.65
N ALA A 173 9.82 -14.15 -8.32
CA ALA A 173 10.01 -15.44 -7.66
C ALA A 173 8.82 -16.39 -7.87
N ALA A 174 7.60 -15.89 -7.91
CA ALA A 174 6.40 -16.69 -8.20
C ALA A 174 6.41 -17.23 -9.63
N ALA A 175 6.76 -16.39 -10.59
CA ALA A 175 6.89 -16.79 -12.00
C ALA A 175 7.96 -17.87 -12.21
N GLU A 176 9.14 -17.68 -11.59
CA GLU A 176 10.23 -18.67 -11.64
C GLU A 176 9.83 -20.03 -11.05
N ARG A 177 9.07 -20.02 -9.95
CA ARG A 177 8.64 -21.25 -9.25
C ARG A 177 7.33 -21.84 -9.77
N GLY A 178 6.59 -21.15 -10.63
CA GLY A 178 5.27 -21.57 -11.08
C GLY A 178 4.26 -21.71 -9.94
N CYS A 179 4.26 -20.78 -8.99
CA CYS A 179 3.39 -20.81 -7.81
C CYS A 179 2.68 -19.46 -7.57
N SER A 180 1.74 -19.43 -6.62
CA SER A 180 1.05 -18.18 -6.24
C SER A 180 2.00 -17.17 -5.56
N LEU A 181 1.64 -15.88 -5.58
CA LEU A 181 2.40 -14.81 -4.90
C LEU A 181 2.61 -15.12 -3.42
N ALA A 182 1.58 -15.60 -2.73
CA ALA A 182 1.67 -15.92 -1.30
C ALA A 182 2.70 -17.01 -0.97
N LYS A 183 2.98 -17.93 -1.90
CA LYS A 183 4.02 -18.97 -1.75
C LYS A 183 5.43 -18.51 -2.11
N ALA A 184 5.57 -17.32 -2.69
CA ALA A 184 6.85 -16.80 -3.18
C ALA A 184 7.26 -15.47 -2.51
N VAL A 185 6.64 -15.11 -1.39
CA VAL A 185 6.86 -13.84 -0.68
C VAL A 185 8.34 -13.50 -0.55
N LYS A 186 8.67 -12.29 -0.97
CA LYS A 186 9.96 -11.63 -0.73
C LYS A 186 9.72 -10.39 0.11
N LEU A 187 10.42 -10.31 1.22
CA LEU A 187 10.33 -9.14 2.10
C LEU A 187 11.17 -8.00 1.52
N TRP A 188 10.67 -6.79 1.67
CA TRP A 188 11.41 -5.58 1.34
C TRP A 188 12.57 -5.42 2.34
N GLN A 189 13.79 -5.30 1.82
CA GLN A 189 15.02 -5.36 2.62
C GLN A 189 15.40 -3.97 3.15
N ASP A 190 14.77 -3.52 4.21
CA ASP A 190 15.23 -2.33 4.96
C ASP A 190 15.79 -2.68 6.36
N GLU A 191 15.80 -3.94 6.75
CA GLU A 191 16.27 -4.36 8.08
C GLU A 191 17.78 -4.23 8.29
N GLN A 192 18.58 -4.01 7.23
CA GLN A 192 20.05 -3.98 7.34
C GLN A 192 20.65 -2.61 7.63
N VAL A 193 19.92 -1.50 7.45
CA VAL A 193 20.52 -0.16 7.55
C VAL A 193 20.59 0.37 8.99
N TYR A 194 19.80 -0.14 9.92
CA TYR A 194 19.71 0.39 11.28
C TYR A 194 20.33 -0.49 12.38
N ALA A 195 20.85 -1.65 12.06
CA ALA A 195 21.60 -2.49 13.02
C ALA A 195 22.99 -1.92 13.41
N THR A 196 23.43 -0.82 12.81
CA THR A 196 24.77 -0.27 12.99
C THR A 196 24.84 0.98 13.87
N HIS A 197 23.75 1.41 14.50
CA HIS A 197 23.73 2.58 15.39
C HIS A 197 23.36 2.23 16.84
N SER A 198 23.78 1.09 17.35
CA SER A 198 23.89 0.84 18.78
C SER A 198 25.35 1.07 19.19
N MET A 199 25.67 2.30 19.60
CA MET A 199 26.78 2.57 20.52
C MET A 199 26.22 2.83 21.91
#